data_5f4cb79da97039f48a4d6d7ec7183256
#
_entry.id   5f4cb79da97039f48a4d6d7ec7183256
#
_cell.length_a   1.000
_cell.length_b   1.000
_cell.length_c   1.000
_cell.angle_alpha   90.00
_cell.angle_beta   90.00
_cell.angle_gamma   90.00
#
_symmetry.space_group_name_H-M   'P 1'
#
loop_
_entity.id
_entity.type
_entity.pdbx_description
1 polymer ?
#
loop_
_entity_poly.entity_id
_entity_poly.type
_entity_poly.pdbx_seq_one_letter_code
_entity_poly.pdbx_strand_id
1 'polypeptide(L)'
;MWSKELELDYCMILNPHVLYVLPKLKAKGYKLTIASSSSMENIKKVTRQCGIASYFDCMVSGVDLKESKPDPAIYLDTLRRLNLKPEEVIAIEDSTYGIQACIGANIRVIAKEANRYDFNQDLADVIASDILDAYNIIKYWNLEENYFFV
;
A
#
# COMPACT_ATOMS: atom_id res chain seq x y z
N MET A 1 9.19 -1.97 -37.81
CA MET A 1 9.73 -2.31 -36.51
C MET A 1 9.26 -1.30 -35.48
N TRP A 2 8.54 -1.79 -34.53
CA TRP A 2 7.68 -1.01 -33.65
C TRP A 2 8.21 -1.04 -32.24
N SER A 3 8.74 0.07 -31.77
CA SER A 3 8.83 0.36 -30.36
C SER A 3 8.33 1.77 -30.10
N LYS A 4 7.05 1.98 -30.27
CA LYS A 4 6.39 2.97 -29.43
C LYS A 4 6.21 2.28 -28.09
N GLU A 5 7.08 2.60 -27.14
CA GLU A 5 6.76 2.37 -25.72
C GLU A 5 5.41 3.04 -25.51
N LEU A 6 4.41 2.23 -25.21
CA LEU A 6 3.12 2.75 -24.77
C LEU A 6 3.39 3.37 -23.40
N GLU A 7 3.57 4.66 -23.35
CA GLU A 7 3.68 5.38 -22.10
C GLU A 7 2.29 5.35 -21.45
N LEU A 8 2.11 4.37 -20.54
CA LEU A 8 0.88 4.27 -19.77
C LEU A 8 0.78 5.50 -18.87
N ASP A 9 -0.30 6.24 -19.00
CA ASP A 9 -0.65 7.27 -18.04
C ASP A 9 -1.12 6.60 -16.74
N TYR A 10 -0.20 6.42 -15.80
CA TYR A 10 -0.47 5.78 -14.51
C TYR A 10 -1.53 6.52 -13.69
N CYS A 11 -1.73 7.82 -13.94
CA CYS A 11 -2.77 8.58 -13.26
C CYS A 11 -4.16 8.10 -13.63
N MET A 12 -4.35 7.56 -14.85
CA MET A 12 -5.63 6.98 -15.28
C MET A 12 -5.97 5.66 -14.58
N ILE A 13 -4.97 4.95 -14.07
CA ILE A 13 -5.17 3.68 -13.33
C ILE A 13 -5.09 3.87 -11.83
N LEU A 14 -4.91 5.11 -11.37
CA LEU A 14 -4.92 5.43 -9.96
C LEU A 14 -6.28 5.09 -9.35
N ASN A 15 -6.25 4.44 -8.19
CA ASN A 15 -7.49 4.09 -7.50
C ASN A 15 -8.34 5.34 -7.24
N PRO A 16 -9.68 5.27 -7.42
CA PRO A 16 -10.56 6.38 -7.11
C PRO A 16 -10.31 6.94 -5.71
N HIS A 17 -10.41 8.25 -5.55
CA HIS A 17 -10.27 8.97 -4.29
C HIS A 17 -8.87 9.02 -3.67
N VAL A 18 -7.83 8.46 -4.27
CA VAL A 18 -6.47 8.51 -3.71
C VAL A 18 -6.02 9.96 -3.48
N LEU A 19 -6.24 10.85 -4.46
CA LEU A 19 -5.89 12.27 -4.35
C LEU A 19 -6.71 13.03 -3.28
N TYR A 20 -7.83 12.47 -2.86
CA TYR A 20 -8.64 13.01 -1.77
C TYR A 20 -8.20 12.46 -0.40
N VAL A 21 -7.89 11.18 -0.34
CA VAL A 21 -7.61 10.45 0.92
C VAL A 21 -6.21 10.74 1.44
N LEU A 22 -5.17 10.73 0.58
CA LEU A 22 -3.78 10.91 1.02
C LEU A 22 -3.55 12.23 1.76
N PRO A 23 -4.01 13.40 1.26
CA PRO A 23 -3.89 14.65 2.00
C PRO A 23 -4.60 14.62 3.36
N LYS A 24 -5.75 13.95 3.44
CA LYS A 24 -6.52 13.84 4.69
C LYS A 24 -5.83 12.99 5.73
N LEU A 25 -5.21 11.89 5.31
CA LEU A 25 -4.39 11.05 6.19
C LEU A 25 -3.19 11.85 6.71
N LYS A 26 -2.50 12.57 5.85
CA LYS A 26 -1.37 13.43 6.26
C LYS A 26 -1.81 14.53 7.22
N ALA A 27 -2.93 15.19 6.96
CA ALA A 27 -3.47 16.24 7.84
C ALA A 27 -3.82 15.71 9.24
N LYS A 28 -4.14 14.43 9.37
CA LYS A 28 -4.39 13.76 10.66
C LYS A 28 -3.11 13.28 11.35
N GLY A 29 -1.93 13.49 10.77
CA GLY A 29 -0.64 13.13 11.33
C GLY A 29 -0.18 11.72 10.98
N TYR A 30 -0.88 10.98 10.13
CA TYR A 30 -0.43 9.66 9.69
C TYR A 30 0.83 9.75 8.83
N LYS A 31 1.74 8.82 9.04
CA LYS A 31 2.88 8.59 8.14
C LYS A 31 2.52 7.54 7.11
N LEU A 32 2.83 7.82 5.86
CA LEU A 32 2.48 6.98 4.73
C LEU A 32 3.74 6.33 4.14
N THR A 33 3.64 5.04 3.86
CA THR A 33 4.74 4.26 3.27
C THR A 33 4.21 3.40 2.14
N ILE A 34 4.96 3.36 1.04
CA ILE A 34 4.74 2.37 -0.03
C ILE A 34 5.68 1.19 0.20
N ALA A 35 5.10 -0.01 0.22
CA ALA A 35 5.83 -1.28 0.20
C ALA A 35 5.38 -2.08 -1.02
N SER A 36 6.18 -2.09 -2.07
CA SER A 36 5.82 -2.64 -3.38
C SER A 36 6.85 -3.64 -3.89
N SER A 37 6.38 -4.65 -4.62
CA SER A 37 7.24 -5.57 -5.36
C SER A 37 7.90 -4.96 -6.60
N SER A 38 7.47 -3.76 -7.02
CA SER A 38 8.07 -3.02 -8.11
C SER A 38 9.46 -2.49 -7.77
N SER A 39 10.27 -2.21 -8.80
CA SER A 39 11.54 -1.53 -8.61
C SER A 39 11.38 -0.13 -8.01
N MET A 40 12.38 0.34 -7.29
CA MET A 40 12.35 1.69 -6.73
C MET A 40 12.21 2.76 -7.81
N GLU A 41 12.83 2.57 -8.96
CA GLU A 41 12.69 3.45 -10.13
C GLU A 41 11.23 3.54 -10.58
N ASN A 42 10.55 2.41 -10.68
CA ASN A 42 9.13 2.37 -11.08
C ASN A 42 8.23 3.01 -10.01
N ILE A 43 8.46 2.73 -8.74
CA ILE A 43 7.70 3.35 -7.64
C ILE A 43 7.82 4.88 -7.71
N LYS A 44 9.03 5.40 -7.87
CA LYS A 44 9.28 6.83 -7.98
C LYS A 44 8.67 7.43 -9.25
N LYS A 45 8.75 6.73 -10.38
CA LYS A 45 8.13 7.16 -11.64
C LYS A 45 6.62 7.32 -11.50
N VAL A 46 5.95 6.28 -11.03
CA VAL A 46 4.49 6.25 -10.87
C VAL A 46 4.01 7.32 -9.89
N THR A 47 4.63 7.42 -8.73
CA THR A 47 4.22 8.39 -7.69
C THR A 47 4.41 9.84 -8.14
N ARG A 48 5.46 10.13 -8.92
CA ARG A 48 5.67 11.47 -9.51
C ARG A 48 4.63 11.77 -10.59
N GLN A 49 4.39 10.85 -11.50
CA GLN A 49 3.41 11.03 -12.58
C GLN A 49 2.00 11.24 -12.03
N CYS A 50 1.65 10.53 -10.96
CA CYS A 50 0.36 10.70 -10.30
C CYS A 50 0.29 11.90 -9.35
N GLY A 51 1.39 12.62 -9.13
CA GLY A 51 1.42 13.79 -8.25
C GLY A 51 1.27 13.46 -6.76
N ILE A 52 1.61 12.23 -6.34
CA ILE A 52 1.40 11.76 -4.97
C ILE A 52 2.70 11.47 -4.20
N ALA A 53 3.87 11.63 -4.84
CA ALA A 53 5.15 11.27 -4.24
C ALA A 53 5.41 11.99 -2.91
N SER A 54 5.00 13.26 -2.78
CA SER A 54 5.22 14.08 -1.59
C SER A 54 4.43 13.63 -0.36
N TYR A 55 3.39 12.82 -0.53
CA TYR A 55 2.61 12.30 0.60
C TYR A 55 3.29 11.16 1.33
N PHE A 56 4.26 10.50 0.70
CA PHE A 56 4.91 9.32 1.27
C PHE A 56 6.19 9.70 2.02
N ASP A 57 6.24 9.28 3.27
CA ASP A 57 7.40 9.46 4.15
C ASP A 57 8.51 8.43 3.85
N CYS A 58 8.14 7.27 3.32
CA CYS A 58 9.06 6.20 2.97
C CYS A 58 8.54 5.40 1.77
N MET A 59 9.45 4.87 0.98
CA MET A 59 9.16 3.92 -0.11
C MET A 59 10.11 2.74 0.00
N VAL A 60 9.56 1.52 -0.06
CA VAL A 60 10.31 0.27 0.04
C VAL A 60 10.01 -0.58 -1.18
N SER A 61 11.08 -0.98 -1.89
CA SER A 61 11.00 -1.93 -2.99
C SER A 61 11.34 -3.34 -2.50
N GLY A 62 10.57 -4.31 -2.94
CA GLY A 62 10.84 -5.73 -2.67
C GLY A 62 11.79 -6.40 -3.68
N VAL A 63 12.24 -5.68 -4.71
CA VAL A 63 13.06 -6.26 -5.80
C VAL A 63 14.36 -6.87 -5.29
N ASP A 64 15.01 -6.22 -4.31
CA ASP A 64 16.30 -6.68 -3.78
C ASP A 64 16.16 -7.65 -2.60
N LEU A 65 14.94 -7.98 -2.20
CA LEU A 65 14.70 -8.96 -1.16
C LEU A 65 14.81 -10.38 -1.71
N LYS A 66 15.37 -11.28 -0.91
CA LYS A 66 15.51 -12.69 -1.28
C LYS A 66 14.15 -13.37 -1.48
N GLU A 67 13.19 -13.02 -0.62
CA GLU A 67 11.85 -13.60 -0.65
C GLU A 67 10.82 -12.55 -1.10
N SER A 68 9.91 -12.96 -1.97
CA SER A 68 8.79 -12.16 -2.47
C SER A 68 7.48 -12.54 -1.78
N LYS A 69 6.45 -11.66 -1.88
CA LYS A 69 5.10 -12.00 -1.41
C LYS A 69 4.64 -13.34 -2.00
N PRO A 70 4.06 -14.23 -1.24
CA PRO A 70 3.39 -14.06 0.06
C PRO A 70 4.30 -14.09 1.30
N ASP A 71 5.61 -14.23 1.12
CA ASP A 71 6.54 -14.12 2.25
C ASP A 71 6.45 -12.72 2.88
N PRO A 72 6.47 -12.60 4.22
CA PRO A 72 6.34 -11.32 4.89
C PRO A 72 7.58 -10.43 4.83
N ALA A 73 8.65 -10.84 4.15
CA ALA A 73 9.96 -10.17 4.16
C ALA A 73 9.89 -8.67 3.88
N ILE A 74 9.10 -8.22 2.90
CA ILE A 74 8.98 -6.80 2.57
C ILE A 74 8.37 -6.00 3.72
N TYR A 75 7.38 -6.54 4.41
CA TYR A 75 6.74 -5.86 5.54
C TYR A 75 7.61 -5.89 6.79
N LEU A 76 8.28 -7.00 7.05
CA LEU A 76 9.24 -7.10 8.16
C LEU A 76 10.43 -6.15 7.95
N ASP A 77 10.96 -6.05 6.73
CA ASP A 77 12.02 -5.10 6.40
C ASP A 77 11.55 -3.65 6.55
N THR A 78 10.33 -3.35 6.13
CA THR A 78 9.74 -2.02 6.27
C THR A 78 9.56 -1.64 7.74
N LEU A 79 9.03 -2.53 8.57
CA LEU A 79 8.90 -2.31 10.02
C LEU A 79 10.26 -2.04 10.66
N ARG A 80 11.26 -2.84 10.30
CA ARG A 80 12.64 -2.68 10.81
C ARG A 80 13.23 -1.32 10.42
N ARG A 81 13.09 -0.91 9.16
CA ARG A 81 13.61 0.38 8.67
C ARG A 81 12.97 1.57 9.37
N LEU A 82 11.68 1.47 9.66
CA LEU A 82 10.92 2.53 10.31
C LEU A 82 10.97 2.45 11.85
N ASN A 83 11.57 1.38 12.39
CA ASN A 83 11.59 1.09 13.83
C ASN A 83 10.18 1.06 14.44
N LEU A 84 9.29 0.34 13.75
CA LEU A 84 7.89 0.19 14.14
C LEU A 84 7.56 -1.24 14.54
N LYS A 85 6.57 -1.39 15.41
CA LYS A 85 5.95 -2.67 15.73
C LYS A 85 4.74 -2.93 14.83
N PRO A 86 4.38 -4.19 14.58
CA PRO A 86 3.24 -4.53 13.73
C PRO A 86 1.91 -3.88 14.17
N GLU A 87 1.68 -3.78 15.47
CA GLU A 87 0.45 -3.19 16.03
C GLU A 87 0.34 -1.68 15.81
N GLU A 88 1.43 -1.01 15.46
CA GLU A 88 1.46 0.43 15.15
C GLU A 88 1.09 0.74 13.69
N VAL A 89 0.81 -0.29 12.89
CA VAL A 89 0.69 -0.19 11.43
C VAL A 89 -0.59 -0.82 10.93
N ILE A 90 -1.17 -0.20 9.91
CA ILE A 90 -2.21 -0.81 9.07
C ILE A 90 -1.70 -0.85 7.63
N ALA A 91 -1.88 -1.97 6.97
CA ALA A 91 -1.65 -2.12 5.54
C ALA A 91 -2.97 -2.02 4.76
N ILE A 92 -2.89 -1.45 3.56
CA ILE A 92 -3.95 -1.54 2.55
C ILE A 92 -3.37 -2.35 1.39
N GLU A 93 -4.01 -3.44 1.07
CA GLU A 93 -3.58 -4.39 0.04
C GLU A 93 -4.75 -4.83 -0.82
N ASP A 94 -4.48 -5.29 -2.04
CA ASP A 94 -5.51 -5.83 -2.93
C ASP A 94 -5.28 -7.30 -3.29
N SER A 95 -4.04 -7.74 -3.36
CA SER A 95 -3.70 -9.08 -3.81
C SER A 95 -3.74 -10.12 -2.69
N THR A 96 -4.07 -11.36 -3.05
CA THR A 96 -4.02 -12.51 -2.13
C THR A 96 -2.64 -12.64 -1.47
N TYR A 97 -1.57 -12.55 -2.23
CA TYR A 97 -0.20 -12.68 -1.72
C TYR A 97 0.23 -11.49 -0.85
N GLY A 98 -0.22 -10.28 -1.18
CA GLY A 98 0.04 -9.11 -0.36
C GLY A 98 -0.64 -9.20 1.00
N ILE A 99 -1.89 -9.66 1.03
CA ILE A 99 -2.65 -9.90 2.28
C ILE A 99 -1.96 -10.97 3.13
N GLN A 100 -1.56 -12.09 2.54
CA GLN A 100 -0.84 -13.16 3.24
C GLN A 100 0.49 -12.66 3.82
N ALA A 101 1.21 -11.83 3.09
CA ALA A 101 2.46 -11.22 3.57
C ALA A 101 2.24 -10.29 4.78
N CYS A 102 1.17 -9.48 4.77
CA CYS A 102 0.78 -8.65 5.91
C CYS A 102 0.49 -9.49 7.16
N ILE A 103 -0.30 -10.55 6.98
CA ILE A 103 -0.64 -11.47 8.08
C ILE A 103 0.61 -12.15 8.63
N GLY A 104 1.51 -12.60 7.76
CA GLY A 104 2.79 -13.18 8.16
C GLY A 104 3.68 -12.22 8.95
N ALA A 105 3.52 -10.93 8.76
CA ALA A 105 4.19 -9.88 9.52
C ALA A 105 3.40 -9.42 10.76
N ASN A 106 2.26 -10.03 11.05
CA ASN A 106 1.32 -9.64 12.11
C ASN A 106 0.77 -8.19 11.97
N ILE A 107 0.71 -7.69 10.74
CA ILE A 107 0.16 -6.37 10.44
C ILE A 107 -1.33 -6.51 10.13
N ARG A 108 -2.13 -5.65 10.73
CA ARG A 108 -3.56 -5.53 10.41
C ARG A 108 -3.73 -5.06 8.96
N VAL A 109 -4.59 -5.71 8.20
CA VAL A 109 -4.76 -5.44 6.78
C VAL A 109 -6.20 -5.15 6.39
N ILE A 110 -6.39 -4.04 5.68
CA ILE A 110 -7.61 -3.71 4.95
C ILE A 110 -7.41 -4.15 3.51
N ALA A 111 -8.23 -5.06 3.02
CA ALA A 111 -8.23 -5.41 1.61
C ALA A 111 -9.04 -4.38 0.84
N LYS A 112 -8.45 -3.74 -0.16
CA LYS A 112 -9.20 -2.99 -1.17
C LYS A 112 -9.78 -3.99 -2.16
N GLU A 113 -11.09 -3.97 -2.33
CA GLU A 113 -11.77 -4.87 -3.25
C GLU A 113 -11.17 -4.80 -4.66
N ALA A 114 -10.87 -5.95 -5.23
CA ALA A 114 -10.20 -6.07 -6.52
C ALA A 114 -11.03 -6.95 -7.46
N ASN A 115 -12.08 -6.38 -8.04
CA ASN A 115 -13.01 -7.08 -8.93
C ASN A 115 -12.42 -7.46 -10.31
N ARG A 116 -11.22 -6.95 -10.63
CA ARG A 116 -10.55 -7.21 -11.92
C ARG A 116 -9.80 -8.54 -11.94
N TYR A 117 -9.48 -9.10 -10.78
CA TYR A 117 -8.65 -10.28 -10.61
C TYR A 117 -9.37 -11.23 -9.66
N ASP A 118 -9.17 -12.53 -9.87
CA ASP A 118 -9.68 -13.57 -8.99
C ASP A 118 -8.80 -13.66 -7.72
N PHE A 119 -8.73 -12.57 -6.95
CA PHE A 119 -8.01 -12.53 -5.70
C PHE A 119 -8.88 -13.03 -4.55
N ASN A 120 -8.33 -13.95 -3.75
CA ASN A 120 -8.92 -14.31 -2.47
C ASN A 120 -8.49 -13.29 -1.41
N GLN A 121 -9.45 -12.55 -0.88
CA GLN A 121 -9.25 -11.51 0.13
C GLN A 121 -9.81 -11.89 1.51
N ASP A 122 -10.26 -13.14 1.68
CA ASP A 122 -10.97 -13.59 2.89
C ASP A 122 -10.14 -13.52 4.17
N LEU A 123 -8.81 -13.52 4.07
CA LEU A 123 -7.90 -13.45 5.21
C LEU A 123 -7.68 -12.02 5.73
N ALA A 124 -8.13 -11.00 5.00
CA ALA A 124 -8.03 -9.63 5.48
C ALA A 124 -8.90 -9.39 6.71
N ASP A 125 -8.49 -8.45 7.55
CA ASP A 125 -9.30 -8.05 8.72
C ASP A 125 -10.64 -7.44 8.30
N VAL A 126 -10.63 -6.72 7.18
CA VAL A 126 -11.84 -6.15 6.57
C VAL A 126 -11.61 -5.94 5.07
N ILE A 127 -12.68 -5.96 4.29
CA ILE A 127 -12.66 -5.63 2.87
C ILE A 127 -13.33 -4.27 2.69
N ALA A 128 -12.61 -3.33 2.07
CA ALA A 128 -13.10 -2.01 1.71
C ALA A 128 -13.41 -1.96 0.21
N SER A 129 -14.49 -1.32 -0.18
CA SER A 129 -14.89 -1.21 -1.58
C SER A 129 -13.90 -0.37 -2.41
N ASP A 130 -13.31 0.65 -1.79
CA ASP A 130 -12.30 1.51 -2.38
C ASP A 130 -11.42 2.17 -1.29
N ILE A 131 -10.52 3.06 -1.70
CA ILE A 131 -9.60 3.73 -0.77
C ILE A 131 -10.35 4.72 0.15
N LEU A 132 -11.47 5.29 -0.26
CA LEU A 132 -12.28 6.16 0.57
C LEU A 132 -12.99 5.37 1.68
N ASP A 133 -13.49 4.20 1.35
CA ASP A 133 -14.07 3.28 2.32
C ASP A 133 -13.01 2.80 3.33
N ALA A 134 -11.83 2.46 2.84
CA ALA A 134 -10.68 2.14 3.71
C ALA A 134 -10.36 3.30 4.67
N TYR A 135 -10.35 4.54 4.19
CA TYR A 135 -10.14 5.72 5.02
C TYR A 135 -11.23 5.87 6.10
N ASN A 136 -12.48 5.60 5.77
CA ASN A 136 -13.58 5.63 6.74
C ASN A 136 -13.41 4.54 7.81
N ILE A 137 -13.03 3.33 7.42
CA ILE A 137 -12.72 2.23 8.35
C ILE A 137 -11.61 2.63 9.31
N ILE A 138 -10.53 3.22 8.81
CA ILE A 138 -9.40 3.70 9.62
C ILE A 138 -9.86 4.69 10.68
N LYS A 139 -10.75 5.61 10.34
CA LYS A 139 -11.32 6.59 11.31
C LYS A 139 -12.06 5.91 12.45
N TYR A 140 -12.73 4.80 12.18
CA TYR A 140 -13.45 4.04 13.20
C TYR A 140 -12.57 3.18 14.08
N TRP A 141 -11.42 2.74 13.57
CA TRP A 141 -10.50 1.88 14.32
C TRP A 141 -9.75 2.62 15.43
N ASN A 142 -9.90 3.92 15.50
CA ASN A 142 -9.44 4.80 16.59
C ASN A 142 -8.01 4.45 17.05
N LEU A 143 -7.10 4.40 16.08
CA LEU A 143 -5.71 4.05 16.34
C LEU A 143 -5.03 5.25 17.00
N GLU A 144 -4.53 5.03 18.20
CA GLU A 144 -3.72 6.02 18.91
C GLU A 144 -2.36 6.24 18.24
N GLU A 145 -1.95 5.35 17.34
CA GLU A 145 -0.68 5.40 16.63
C GLU A 145 -0.85 5.21 15.11
N ASN A 146 -0.04 5.88 14.32
CA ASN A 146 -0.41 6.59 13.12
C ASN A 146 0.46 6.22 11.93
N TYR A 147 0.57 4.94 11.55
CA TYR A 147 1.35 4.51 10.40
C TYR A 147 0.53 3.64 9.44
N PHE A 148 0.64 3.94 8.14
CA PHE A 148 0.02 3.14 7.10
C PHE A 148 1.03 2.67 6.07
N PHE A 149 0.89 1.43 5.63
CA PHE A 149 1.51 0.90 4.44
C PHE A 149 0.46 0.77 3.32
N VAL A 150 0.81 1.27 2.18
CA VAL A 150 -0.03 1.17 0.99
C VAL A 150 0.72 0.44 -0.10
#